data_451278e094b49d07e64f91a113c45ca8
#
_entry.id   451278e094b49d07e64f91a113c45ca8
#
_cell.length_a   1.000
_cell.length_b   1.000
_cell.length_c   1.000
_cell.angle_alpha   90.00
_cell.angle_beta   90.00
_cell.angle_gamma   90.00
#
_symmetry.space_group_name_H-M   'P 1'
#
loop_
_entity.id
_entity.type
_entity.pdbx_description
1 polymer ?
#
loop_
_entity_poly.entity_id
_entity_poly.type
_entity_poly.pdbx_seq_one_letter_code
_entity_poly.pdbx_strand_id
1 'polypeptide(L)'
;MAWFKRQSGELDTSGEKKVRTEGLWVKCEGCRQIIWKKDLAENMNVCPKCDKHFRIDARTRLAQLLDDGEYETFSENLSSTDPLKFVDLKAYAGRLKQAQQETGLRDAIINGRGKLNGRQVIVSAMEYSFIGGSMGAVVGEAITAAVEQSIDTKAPLIIVSASGGARMMEGVISLMQLAKISAALGRLDDVKVPYISVLTDPTTGGVTASFAMLGDLNIAEPGALIGFAGPRVIEQTIRQKLPPGFQRSEFLLEHGMLDAVVSRKELKPYIARALDFMVATAA
;
A
#
# COMPACT_ATOMS: atom_id res chain seq x y z
N MET A 1 -2.17 8.17 -74.93
CA MET A 1 -0.83 8.57 -74.47
C MET A 1 -0.65 8.10 -73.03
N ALA A 2 0.12 7.04 -72.89
CA ALA A 2 0.42 6.43 -71.60
C ALA A 2 1.78 6.93 -71.12
N TRP A 3 1.79 7.57 -69.94
CA TRP A 3 3.05 7.92 -69.33
C TRP A 3 2.99 7.73 -67.82
N PHE A 4 4.01 7.08 -67.29
CA PHE A 4 4.39 6.65 -65.94
C PHE A 4 3.92 5.28 -65.53
N LYS A 5 4.71 4.27 -65.90
CA LYS A 5 4.89 3.06 -65.13
C LYS A 5 5.87 3.37 -63.97
N ARG A 6 5.37 3.33 -62.73
CA ARG A 6 6.25 3.29 -61.57
C ARG A 6 6.82 1.89 -61.45
N GLN A 7 8.14 1.75 -61.55
CA GLN A 7 8.87 0.57 -61.13
C GLN A 7 8.70 0.43 -59.60
N SER A 8 8.16 -0.70 -59.15
CA SER A 8 8.18 -1.12 -57.79
C SER A 8 9.59 -1.58 -57.44
N GLY A 9 10.39 -0.68 -56.85
CA GLY A 9 11.63 -1.09 -56.19
C GLY A 9 11.25 -1.93 -54.94
N GLU A 10 11.84 -3.12 -54.87
CA GLU A 10 11.81 -3.93 -53.63
C GLU A 10 12.43 -3.11 -52.51
N LEU A 11 11.62 -2.80 -51.50
CA LEU A 11 12.10 -2.28 -50.23
C LEU A 11 12.77 -3.40 -49.46
N ASP A 12 14.11 -3.34 -49.41
CA ASP A 12 14.96 -4.16 -48.58
C ASP A 12 14.53 -3.98 -47.10
N THR A 13 13.78 -4.95 -46.59
CA THR A 13 13.39 -5.02 -45.18
C THR A 13 14.48 -5.69 -44.38
N SER A 14 15.67 -5.10 -44.32
CA SER A 14 16.64 -5.38 -43.27
C SER A 14 16.06 -4.86 -41.96
N GLY A 15 15.48 -5.78 -41.18
CA GLY A 15 14.70 -5.48 -39.99
C GLY A 15 15.56 -4.90 -38.89
N GLU A 16 15.71 -3.60 -38.86
CA GLU A 16 15.92 -2.89 -37.61
C GLU A 16 14.67 -3.06 -36.73
N LYS A 17 14.76 -3.99 -35.77
CA LYS A 17 13.77 -4.08 -34.69
C LYS A 17 13.72 -2.73 -34.00
N LYS A 18 12.76 -1.86 -34.39
CA LYS A 18 12.41 -0.66 -33.60
C LYS A 18 12.04 -1.14 -32.21
N VAL A 19 12.98 -1.03 -31.28
CA VAL A 19 12.74 -1.28 -29.86
C VAL A 19 11.68 -0.25 -29.45
N ARG A 20 10.47 -0.72 -29.15
CA ARG A 20 9.43 0.17 -28.57
C ARG A 20 9.90 0.60 -27.20
N THR A 21 10.40 1.81 -27.07
CA THR A 21 10.85 2.42 -25.81
C THR A 21 9.69 3.04 -25.02
N GLU A 22 8.49 3.03 -25.59
CA GLU A 22 7.28 3.50 -24.91
C GLU A 22 7.01 2.66 -23.67
N GLY A 23 6.81 3.33 -22.53
CA GLY A 23 6.53 2.69 -21.26
C GLY A 23 7.75 2.23 -20.45
N LEU A 24 8.98 2.37 -20.95
CA LEU A 24 10.21 2.03 -20.22
C LEU A 24 10.67 3.13 -19.25
N TRP A 25 10.16 4.35 -19.42
CA TRP A 25 10.55 5.51 -18.65
C TRP A 25 9.40 6.04 -17.81
N VAL A 26 9.72 6.62 -16.67
CA VAL A 26 8.78 7.30 -15.78
C VAL A 26 9.34 8.68 -15.42
N LYS A 27 8.47 9.68 -15.38
CA LYS A 27 8.83 11.02 -14.90
C LYS A 27 8.58 11.09 -13.39
N CYS A 28 9.60 11.44 -12.64
CA CYS A 28 9.46 11.66 -11.20
C CYS A 28 8.64 12.93 -10.94
N GLU A 29 7.58 12.81 -10.15
CA GLU A 29 6.75 13.97 -9.79
C GLU A 29 7.47 14.92 -8.83
N GLY A 30 8.46 14.44 -8.05
CA GLY A 30 9.25 15.27 -7.14
C GLY A 30 10.26 16.15 -7.88
N CYS A 31 11.26 15.54 -8.52
CA CYS A 31 12.33 16.28 -9.20
C CYS A 31 12.11 16.49 -10.71
N ARG A 32 11.02 15.96 -11.27
CA ARG A 32 10.65 16.03 -12.70
C ARG A 32 11.64 15.35 -13.65
N GLN A 33 12.65 14.67 -13.16
CA GLN A 33 13.62 13.92 -13.97
C GLN A 33 12.96 12.67 -14.56
N ILE A 34 13.44 12.28 -15.74
CA ILE A 34 13.03 11.03 -16.40
C ILE A 34 13.94 9.92 -15.88
N ILE A 35 13.34 8.83 -15.44
CA ILE A 35 14.00 7.68 -14.81
C ILE A 35 13.65 6.43 -15.59
N TRP A 36 14.61 5.56 -15.82
CA TRP A 36 14.34 4.25 -16.39
C TRP A 36 13.65 3.36 -15.35
N LYS A 37 12.56 2.71 -15.75
CA LYS A 37 11.76 1.89 -14.82
C LYS A 37 12.55 0.75 -14.19
N LYS A 38 13.54 0.20 -14.89
CA LYS A 38 14.40 -0.84 -14.34
C LYS A 38 15.27 -0.30 -13.20
N ASP A 39 15.91 0.85 -13.40
CA ASP A 39 16.72 1.49 -12.35
C ASP A 39 15.84 1.86 -11.15
N LEU A 40 14.59 2.30 -11.39
CA LEU A 40 13.65 2.60 -10.33
C LEU A 40 13.28 1.34 -9.53
N ALA A 41 13.02 0.21 -10.21
CA ALA A 41 12.69 -1.06 -9.58
C ALA A 41 13.90 -1.61 -8.78
N GLU A 42 15.11 -1.58 -9.34
CA GLU A 42 16.34 -1.96 -8.64
C GLU A 42 16.61 -1.09 -7.42
N ASN A 43 16.18 0.18 -7.44
CA ASN A 43 16.25 1.10 -6.30
C ASN A 43 14.99 1.05 -5.40
N MET A 44 14.30 -0.10 -5.32
CA MET A 44 13.10 -0.33 -4.50
C MET A 44 11.96 0.66 -4.78
N ASN A 45 11.84 1.14 -6.01
CA ASN A 45 10.88 2.16 -6.42
C ASN A 45 11.03 3.50 -5.66
N VAL A 46 12.25 3.83 -5.27
CA VAL A 46 12.65 5.13 -4.72
C VAL A 46 13.42 5.89 -5.80
N CYS A 47 13.10 7.15 -6.03
CA CYS A 47 13.78 7.96 -7.03
C CYS A 47 15.28 8.07 -6.73
N PRO A 48 16.19 7.69 -7.64
CA PRO A 48 17.62 7.78 -7.39
C PRO A 48 18.18 9.21 -7.40
N LYS A 49 17.33 10.21 -7.71
CA LYS A 49 17.72 11.62 -7.83
C LYS A 49 17.25 12.50 -6.68
N CYS A 50 16.10 12.17 -6.06
CA CYS A 50 15.51 13.01 -5.01
C CYS A 50 14.86 12.20 -3.88
N ASP A 51 15.09 10.90 -3.85
CA ASP A 51 14.57 9.96 -2.86
C ASP A 51 13.04 9.95 -2.70
N LYS A 52 12.29 10.51 -3.68
CA LYS A 52 10.83 10.38 -3.68
C LYS A 52 10.44 8.90 -3.78
N HIS A 53 9.60 8.45 -2.86
CA HIS A 53 9.02 7.13 -2.87
C HIS A 53 7.85 7.06 -3.87
N PHE A 54 7.95 6.17 -4.84
CA PHE A 54 6.84 5.84 -5.72
C PHE A 54 5.93 4.81 -5.04
N ARG A 55 4.65 4.82 -5.39
CA ARG A 55 3.74 3.77 -4.95
C ARG A 55 4.16 2.43 -5.52
N ILE A 56 4.01 1.39 -4.72
CA ILE A 56 4.24 0.00 -5.10
C ILE A 56 3.00 -0.82 -4.75
N ASP A 57 2.81 -1.91 -5.46
CA ASP A 57 1.74 -2.85 -5.18
C ASP A 57 2.01 -3.70 -3.93
N ALA A 58 0.96 -4.35 -3.42
CA ALA A 58 1.03 -5.15 -2.21
C ALA A 58 1.99 -6.35 -2.33
N ARG A 59 2.07 -7.00 -3.51
CA ARG A 59 2.99 -8.13 -3.75
C ARG A 59 4.44 -7.67 -3.66
N THR A 60 4.77 -6.57 -4.35
CA THR A 60 6.10 -5.95 -4.27
C THR A 60 6.45 -5.57 -2.84
N ARG A 61 5.49 -5.06 -2.07
CA ARG A 61 5.69 -4.71 -0.66
C ARG A 61 6.05 -5.93 0.19
N LEU A 62 5.30 -7.02 0.05
CA LEU A 62 5.59 -8.27 0.76
C LEU A 62 6.97 -8.82 0.37
N ALA A 63 7.28 -8.86 -0.92
CA ALA A 63 8.58 -9.33 -1.41
C ALA A 63 9.77 -8.49 -0.93
N GLN A 64 9.59 -7.18 -0.72
CA GLN A 64 10.66 -6.31 -0.20
C GLN A 64 10.87 -6.44 1.32
N LEU A 65 9.83 -6.79 2.06
CA LEU A 65 9.90 -6.93 3.52
C LEU A 65 10.36 -8.32 3.95
N LEU A 66 9.89 -9.36 3.26
CA LEU A 66 10.14 -10.73 3.66
C LEU A 66 11.45 -11.27 3.07
N ASP A 67 12.03 -12.26 3.73
CA ASP A 67 13.29 -12.87 3.34
C ASP A 67 13.12 -13.60 2.01
N ASP A 68 14.06 -13.39 1.09
CA ASP A 68 14.08 -13.93 -0.27
C ASP A 68 12.82 -13.63 -1.10
N GLY A 69 11.95 -12.75 -0.60
CA GLY A 69 10.65 -12.44 -1.18
C GLY A 69 9.62 -13.57 -1.04
N GLU A 70 9.91 -14.55 -0.18
CA GLU A 70 9.06 -15.73 0.01
C GLU A 70 8.01 -15.52 1.10
N TYR A 71 6.76 -15.85 0.78
CA TYR A 71 5.65 -15.82 1.73
C TYR A 71 4.51 -16.75 1.29
N GLU A 72 3.76 -17.20 2.26
CA GLU A 72 2.53 -17.96 2.06
C GLU A 72 1.33 -17.03 2.27
N THR A 73 0.46 -16.91 1.28
CA THR A 73 -0.75 -16.10 1.35
C THR A 73 -1.87 -16.84 2.08
N PHE A 74 -2.76 -16.07 2.72
CA PHE A 74 -3.96 -16.61 3.37
C PHE A 74 -5.12 -15.62 3.27
N SER A 75 -6.35 -16.08 3.52
CA SER A 75 -7.60 -15.31 3.39
C SER A 75 -7.88 -14.79 1.97
N GLU A 76 -7.27 -15.38 0.94
CA GLU A 76 -7.46 -14.97 -0.46
C GLU A 76 -8.84 -15.31 -1.04
N ASN A 77 -9.62 -16.14 -0.37
CA ASN A 77 -10.97 -16.54 -0.78
C ASN A 77 -12.05 -15.49 -0.47
N LEU A 78 -11.73 -14.47 0.29
CA LEU A 78 -12.67 -13.40 0.65
C LEU A 78 -12.99 -12.52 -0.56
N SER A 79 -14.27 -12.17 -0.72
CA SER A 79 -14.74 -11.29 -1.78
C SER A 79 -15.94 -10.47 -1.32
N SER A 80 -16.02 -9.19 -1.72
CA SER A 80 -17.17 -8.34 -1.41
C SER A 80 -18.41 -8.80 -2.17
N THR A 81 -19.57 -8.72 -1.53
CA THR A 81 -20.87 -9.18 -2.06
C THR A 81 -21.78 -8.03 -2.51
N ASP A 82 -21.33 -6.77 -2.42
CA ASP A 82 -22.15 -5.57 -2.70
C ASP A 82 -23.52 -5.61 -1.98
N PRO A 83 -23.56 -5.65 -0.64
CA PRO A 83 -24.81 -5.88 0.09
C PRO A 83 -25.81 -4.72 -0.07
N LEU A 84 -25.34 -3.52 -0.42
CA LEU A 84 -26.18 -2.33 -0.60
C LEU A 84 -26.65 -2.13 -2.04
N LYS A 85 -26.14 -2.93 -2.99
CA LYS A 85 -26.38 -2.72 -4.44
C LYS A 85 -26.12 -1.26 -4.82
N PHE A 86 -24.99 -0.73 -4.34
CA PHE A 86 -24.66 0.68 -4.44
C PHE A 86 -24.43 1.12 -5.89
N VAL A 87 -25.04 2.23 -6.25
CA VAL A 87 -24.91 2.88 -7.56
C VAL A 87 -24.74 4.39 -7.36
N ASP A 88 -23.66 4.94 -7.91
CA ASP A 88 -23.49 6.38 -8.13
C ASP A 88 -23.38 6.62 -9.66
N LEU A 89 -22.25 7.08 -10.17
CA LEU A 89 -21.96 7.17 -11.60
C LEU A 89 -21.79 5.78 -12.25
N LYS A 90 -21.43 4.76 -11.47
CA LYS A 90 -21.25 3.36 -11.89
C LYS A 90 -21.67 2.43 -10.76
N ALA A 91 -22.24 1.28 -11.09
CA ALA A 91 -22.55 0.26 -10.11
C ALA A 91 -21.30 -0.26 -9.42
N TYR A 92 -21.35 -0.46 -8.10
CA TYR A 92 -20.21 -0.94 -7.30
C TYR A 92 -19.72 -2.32 -7.76
N ALA A 93 -20.63 -3.24 -8.06
CA ALA A 93 -20.29 -4.55 -8.62
C ALA A 93 -19.44 -4.45 -9.90
N GLY A 94 -19.70 -3.46 -10.77
CA GLY A 94 -18.89 -3.19 -11.96
C GLY A 94 -17.48 -2.69 -11.61
N ARG A 95 -17.34 -1.83 -10.59
CA ARG A 95 -16.03 -1.34 -10.09
C ARG A 95 -15.23 -2.46 -9.46
N LEU A 96 -15.87 -3.33 -8.68
CA LEU A 96 -15.22 -4.52 -8.10
C LEU A 96 -14.63 -5.40 -9.20
N LYS A 97 -15.43 -5.76 -10.19
CA LYS A 97 -14.99 -6.59 -11.31
C LYS A 97 -13.81 -5.97 -12.06
N GLN A 98 -13.87 -4.66 -12.33
CA GLN A 98 -12.79 -3.92 -12.98
C GLN A 98 -11.52 -3.95 -12.14
N ALA A 99 -11.59 -3.62 -10.85
CA ALA A 99 -10.43 -3.62 -9.95
C ALA A 99 -9.82 -5.01 -9.82
N GLN A 100 -10.64 -6.07 -9.74
CA GLN A 100 -10.18 -7.45 -9.72
C GLN A 100 -9.43 -7.84 -11.00
N GLN A 101 -9.90 -7.39 -12.16
CA GLN A 101 -9.24 -7.64 -13.45
C GLN A 101 -7.90 -6.88 -13.57
N GLU A 102 -7.86 -5.64 -13.10
CA GLU A 102 -6.68 -4.79 -13.20
C GLU A 102 -5.56 -5.20 -12.23
N THR A 103 -5.92 -5.61 -11.01
CA THR A 103 -4.95 -5.94 -9.96
C THR A 103 -4.66 -7.44 -9.84
N GLY A 104 -5.56 -8.28 -10.32
CA GLY A 104 -5.52 -9.72 -10.09
C GLY A 104 -5.78 -10.11 -8.62
N LEU A 105 -6.32 -9.18 -7.82
CA LEU A 105 -6.69 -9.39 -6.42
C LEU A 105 -8.20 -9.47 -6.28
N ARG A 106 -8.68 -10.10 -5.22
CA ARG A 106 -10.10 -10.11 -4.89
C ARG A 106 -10.57 -8.87 -4.15
N ASP A 107 -9.67 -8.24 -3.38
CA ASP A 107 -9.91 -6.97 -2.69
C ASP A 107 -8.57 -6.24 -2.41
N ALA A 108 -8.63 -5.10 -1.71
CA ALA A 108 -7.55 -4.15 -1.54
C ALA A 108 -6.49 -4.57 -0.50
N ILE A 109 -6.22 -5.86 -0.32
CA ILE A 109 -5.26 -6.35 0.67
C ILE A 109 -4.71 -7.73 0.30
N ILE A 110 -3.47 -7.99 0.71
CA ILE A 110 -2.86 -9.32 0.74
C ILE A 110 -2.30 -9.57 2.13
N ASN A 111 -2.62 -10.74 2.69
CA ASN A 111 -1.99 -11.25 3.90
C ASN A 111 -0.91 -12.27 3.51
N GLY A 112 0.27 -12.12 4.11
CA GLY A 112 1.39 -13.03 3.93
C GLY A 112 1.97 -13.48 5.26
N ARG A 113 2.31 -14.75 5.35
CA ARG A 113 3.12 -15.33 6.42
C ARG A 113 4.50 -15.64 5.87
N GLY A 114 5.55 -15.14 6.51
CA GLY A 114 6.92 -15.35 6.06
C GLY A 114 7.94 -15.02 7.13
N LYS A 115 9.20 -14.89 6.74
CA LYS A 115 10.28 -14.52 7.65
C LYS A 115 10.78 -13.12 7.34
N LEU A 116 11.11 -12.39 8.38
CA LEU A 116 11.81 -11.11 8.33
C LEU A 116 13.06 -11.22 9.18
N ASN A 117 14.21 -11.20 8.55
CA ASN A 117 15.52 -11.44 9.20
C ASN A 117 15.53 -12.73 10.05
N GLY A 118 14.99 -13.82 9.45
CA GLY A 118 14.89 -15.15 10.07
C GLY A 118 13.72 -15.33 11.06
N ARG A 119 13.07 -14.25 11.52
CA ARG A 119 11.94 -14.28 12.46
C ARG A 119 10.62 -14.45 11.70
N GLN A 120 9.78 -15.36 12.14
CA GLN A 120 8.40 -15.49 11.64
C GLN A 120 7.61 -14.22 11.93
N VAL A 121 6.89 -13.72 10.91
CA VAL A 121 6.02 -12.55 10.99
C VAL A 121 4.76 -12.76 10.16
N ILE A 122 3.69 -12.07 10.55
CA ILE A 122 2.46 -11.93 9.76
C ILE A 122 2.45 -10.53 9.17
N VAL A 123 2.27 -10.41 7.86
CA VAL A 123 2.26 -9.12 7.17
C VAL A 123 0.96 -8.95 6.40
N SER A 124 0.26 -7.86 6.64
CA SER A 124 -0.89 -7.42 5.84
C SER A 124 -0.47 -6.21 5.00
N ALA A 125 -0.53 -6.31 3.68
CA ALA A 125 -0.19 -5.22 2.77
C ALA A 125 -1.42 -4.76 1.98
N MET A 126 -1.79 -3.48 2.13
CA MET A 126 -2.91 -2.90 1.39
C MET A 126 -2.51 -2.56 -0.04
N GLU A 127 -3.47 -2.72 -0.98
CA GLU A 127 -3.31 -2.45 -2.41
C GLU A 127 -4.06 -1.18 -2.81
N TYR A 128 -3.31 -0.11 -3.06
CA TYR A 128 -3.92 1.18 -3.40
C TYR A 128 -4.61 1.19 -4.77
N SER A 129 -4.13 0.42 -5.73
CA SER A 129 -4.74 0.34 -7.08
C SER A 129 -6.13 -0.31 -7.05
N PHE A 130 -6.45 -1.07 -6.01
CA PHE A 130 -7.78 -1.62 -5.82
C PHE A 130 -8.70 -0.59 -5.17
N ILE A 131 -9.47 0.14 -5.96
CA ILE A 131 -10.44 1.17 -5.51
C ILE A 131 -9.81 2.14 -4.48
N GLY A 132 -8.60 2.65 -4.78
CA GLY A 132 -7.89 3.58 -3.90
C GLY A 132 -7.46 2.98 -2.54
N GLY A 133 -7.29 1.66 -2.47
CA GLY A 133 -6.97 0.99 -1.22
C GLY A 133 -8.07 1.11 -0.15
N SER A 134 -9.31 1.40 -0.57
CA SER A 134 -10.39 1.65 0.39
C SER A 134 -10.77 0.40 1.17
N MET A 135 -10.93 0.56 2.48
CA MET A 135 -11.28 -0.51 3.41
C MET A 135 -12.78 -0.80 3.36
N GLY A 136 -13.16 -1.98 2.87
CA GLY A 136 -14.48 -2.58 2.98
C GLY A 136 -14.48 -3.77 3.93
N ALA A 137 -15.58 -4.53 3.91
CA ALA A 137 -15.77 -5.72 4.74
C ALA A 137 -14.63 -6.75 4.59
N VAL A 138 -14.18 -6.97 3.35
CA VAL A 138 -13.10 -7.93 3.06
C VAL A 138 -11.78 -7.51 3.65
N VAL A 139 -11.40 -6.23 3.52
CA VAL A 139 -10.15 -5.72 4.14
C VAL A 139 -10.22 -5.86 5.65
N GLY A 140 -11.37 -5.52 6.25
CA GLY A 140 -11.57 -5.65 7.69
C GLY A 140 -11.47 -7.08 8.17
N GLU A 141 -12.10 -8.03 7.47
CA GLU A 141 -11.99 -9.46 7.77
C GLU A 141 -10.57 -9.98 7.61
N ALA A 142 -9.90 -9.63 6.51
CA ALA A 142 -8.54 -10.07 6.24
C ALA A 142 -7.54 -9.58 7.31
N ILE A 143 -7.63 -8.30 7.73
CA ILE A 143 -6.80 -7.79 8.83
C ILE A 143 -7.13 -8.50 10.15
N THR A 144 -8.42 -8.72 10.44
CA THR A 144 -8.83 -9.46 11.64
C THR A 144 -8.24 -10.87 11.66
N ALA A 145 -8.32 -11.58 10.53
CA ALA A 145 -7.71 -12.91 10.40
C ALA A 145 -6.17 -12.88 10.58
N ALA A 146 -5.51 -11.83 10.12
CA ALA A 146 -4.06 -11.65 10.34
C ALA A 146 -3.72 -11.43 11.81
N VAL A 147 -4.53 -10.64 12.51
CA VAL A 147 -4.42 -10.45 13.97
C VAL A 147 -4.62 -11.78 14.71
N GLU A 148 -5.67 -12.54 14.37
CA GLU A 148 -5.95 -13.84 14.99
C GLU A 148 -4.81 -14.84 14.74
N GLN A 149 -4.30 -14.89 13.51
CA GLN A 149 -3.14 -15.73 13.21
C GLN A 149 -1.88 -15.31 13.99
N SER A 150 -1.68 -13.99 14.20
CA SER A 150 -0.58 -13.49 15.04
C SER A 150 -0.75 -13.90 16.50
N ILE A 151 -1.97 -13.88 17.04
CA ILE A 151 -2.29 -14.37 18.40
C ILE A 151 -1.96 -15.85 18.53
N ASP A 152 -2.43 -16.67 17.58
CA ASP A 152 -2.28 -18.13 17.62
C ASP A 152 -0.83 -18.57 17.49
N THR A 153 -0.07 -17.91 16.60
CA THR A 153 1.33 -18.28 16.31
C THR A 153 2.35 -17.53 17.14
N LYS A 154 1.93 -16.50 17.90
CA LYS A 154 2.83 -15.55 18.61
C LYS A 154 3.82 -14.84 17.67
N ALA A 155 3.50 -14.78 16.38
CA ALA A 155 4.31 -14.08 15.41
C ALA A 155 3.94 -12.59 15.37
N PRO A 156 4.90 -11.65 15.39
CA PRO A 156 4.65 -10.21 15.27
C PRO A 156 3.81 -9.87 14.05
N LEU A 157 2.89 -8.90 14.23
CA LEU A 157 2.04 -8.38 13.16
C LEU A 157 2.66 -7.12 12.55
N ILE A 158 2.68 -7.05 11.23
CA ILE A 158 3.05 -5.86 10.49
C ILE A 158 1.90 -5.52 9.53
N ILE A 159 1.34 -4.32 9.63
CA ILE A 159 0.33 -3.86 8.67
C ILE A 159 0.90 -2.69 7.88
N VAL A 160 0.97 -2.83 6.56
CA VAL A 160 1.39 -1.78 5.64
C VAL A 160 0.16 -1.15 5.03
N SER A 161 -0.14 0.07 5.47
CA SER A 161 -1.31 0.83 5.05
C SER A 161 -1.02 1.65 3.80
N ALA A 162 -1.92 1.53 2.79
CA ALA A 162 -1.94 2.33 1.57
C ALA A 162 -3.41 2.54 1.18
N SER A 163 -4.05 3.63 1.67
CA SER A 163 -5.51 3.72 1.63
C SER A 163 -6.03 5.15 1.57
N GLY A 164 -7.09 5.33 0.78
CA GLY A 164 -7.94 6.51 0.78
C GLY A 164 -8.99 6.55 1.92
N GLY A 165 -9.10 5.50 2.74
CA GLY A 165 -10.02 5.43 3.88
C GLY A 165 -11.09 4.35 3.76
N ALA A 166 -12.22 4.54 4.45
CA ALA A 166 -13.35 3.60 4.42
C ALA A 166 -14.05 3.60 3.05
N ARG A 167 -14.47 2.42 2.60
CA ARG A 167 -15.14 2.23 1.30
C ARG A 167 -16.59 2.70 1.34
N MET A 168 -16.86 3.86 0.77
CA MET A 168 -18.19 4.48 0.77
C MET A 168 -19.29 3.60 0.20
N MET A 169 -18.99 2.79 -0.81
CA MET A 169 -19.94 1.91 -1.48
C MET A 169 -20.48 0.78 -0.56
N GLU A 170 -19.80 0.49 0.53
CA GLU A 170 -20.27 -0.47 1.53
C GLU A 170 -20.91 0.22 2.76
N GLY A 171 -21.02 1.54 2.75
CA GLY A 171 -21.72 2.33 3.76
C GLY A 171 -21.23 2.05 5.18
N VAL A 172 -22.17 1.85 6.11
CA VAL A 172 -21.86 1.61 7.54
C VAL A 172 -21.05 0.33 7.76
N ILE A 173 -21.13 -0.65 6.86
CA ILE A 173 -20.38 -1.90 6.98
C ILE A 173 -18.87 -1.62 6.94
N SER A 174 -18.42 -0.71 6.08
CA SER A 174 -17.01 -0.31 6.03
C SER A 174 -16.58 0.43 7.31
N LEU A 175 -17.45 1.23 7.91
CA LEU A 175 -17.16 1.91 9.18
C LEU A 175 -17.07 0.93 10.34
N MET A 176 -17.90 -0.11 10.36
CA MET A 176 -17.85 -1.14 11.41
C MET A 176 -16.57 -1.97 11.38
N GLN A 177 -15.83 -1.98 10.25
CA GLN A 177 -14.52 -2.63 10.20
C GLN A 177 -13.49 -1.93 11.10
N LEU A 178 -13.61 -0.62 11.31
CA LEU A 178 -12.76 0.13 12.24
C LEU A 178 -12.87 -0.46 13.66
N ALA A 179 -14.09 -0.64 14.14
CA ALA A 179 -14.35 -1.23 15.46
C ALA A 179 -13.90 -2.69 15.53
N LYS A 180 -14.17 -3.48 14.49
CA LYS A 180 -13.80 -4.90 14.41
C LYS A 180 -12.29 -5.09 14.52
N ILE A 181 -11.51 -4.38 13.70
CA ILE A 181 -10.05 -4.47 13.70
C ILE A 181 -9.49 -3.98 15.04
N SER A 182 -9.99 -2.84 15.57
CA SER A 182 -9.51 -2.31 16.84
C SER A 182 -9.76 -3.26 18.01
N ALA A 183 -10.93 -3.95 18.02
CA ALA A 183 -11.22 -4.96 19.02
C ALA A 183 -10.28 -6.19 18.90
N ALA A 184 -9.95 -6.61 17.68
CA ALA A 184 -8.98 -7.68 17.45
C ALA A 184 -7.57 -7.28 17.92
N LEU A 185 -7.13 -6.05 17.64
CA LEU A 185 -5.84 -5.52 18.11
C LEU A 185 -5.77 -5.45 19.64
N GLY A 186 -6.89 -5.11 20.32
CA GLY A 186 -6.94 -5.19 21.78
C GLY A 186 -6.65 -6.60 22.30
N ARG A 187 -7.17 -7.65 21.65
CA ARG A 187 -6.84 -9.05 21.97
C ARG A 187 -5.37 -9.41 21.70
N LEU A 188 -4.77 -8.79 20.66
CA LEU A 188 -3.35 -8.95 20.35
C LEU A 188 -2.47 -8.36 21.48
N ASP A 189 -2.86 -7.16 21.96
CA ASP A 189 -2.18 -6.53 23.10
C ASP A 189 -2.29 -7.36 24.39
N ASP A 190 -3.45 -7.96 24.68
CA ASP A 190 -3.62 -8.84 25.84
C ASP A 190 -2.57 -9.97 25.88
N VAL A 191 -2.20 -10.50 24.72
CA VAL A 191 -1.20 -11.58 24.59
C VAL A 191 0.22 -11.09 24.35
N LYS A 192 0.43 -9.76 24.33
CA LYS A 192 1.73 -9.09 24.20
C LYS A 192 2.51 -9.49 22.94
N VAL A 193 1.80 -9.64 21.83
CA VAL A 193 2.41 -9.82 20.51
C VAL A 193 2.55 -8.47 19.84
N PRO A 194 3.74 -8.06 19.41
CA PRO A 194 3.96 -6.74 18.82
C PRO A 194 3.19 -6.49 17.54
N TYR A 195 2.64 -5.28 17.41
CA TYR A 195 2.05 -4.76 16.20
C TYR A 195 2.83 -3.55 15.68
N ILE A 196 3.44 -3.67 14.50
CA ILE A 196 4.12 -2.57 13.81
C ILE A 196 3.23 -2.06 12.68
N SER A 197 2.86 -0.78 12.75
CA SER A 197 2.13 -0.09 11.68
C SER A 197 3.09 0.64 10.77
N VAL A 198 3.01 0.36 9.47
CA VAL A 198 3.78 1.03 8.42
C VAL A 198 2.82 1.86 7.56
N LEU A 199 2.96 3.18 7.63
CA LEU A 199 2.09 4.13 6.93
C LEU A 199 2.74 4.61 5.64
N THR A 200 2.09 4.39 4.50
CA THR A 200 2.61 4.79 3.18
C THR A 200 1.73 5.85 2.51
N ASP A 201 2.15 6.35 1.35
CA ASP A 201 1.44 7.42 0.62
C ASP A 201 0.35 6.87 -0.32
N PRO A 202 -0.94 7.17 -0.06
CA PRO A 202 -1.51 7.83 1.12
C PRO A 202 -2.00 6.83 2.18
N THR A 203 -2.11 7.27 3.42
CA THR A 203 -2.88 6.59 4.48
C THR A 203 -3.85 7.60 5.07
N THR A 204 -5.13 7.54 4.69
CA THR A 204 -6.10 8.60 5.02
C THR A 204 -7.44 8.06 5.51
N GLY A 205 -8.29 8.96 5.98
CA GLY A 205 -9.67 8.69 6.38
C GLY A 205 -9.78 7.73 7.56
N GLY A 206 -10.76 6.85 7.49
CA GLY A 206 -11.04 5.86 8.55
C GLY A 206 -9.87 4.93 8.85
N VAL A 207 -9.00 4.64 7.88
CA VAL A 207 -7.81 3.80 8.09
C VAL A 207 -6.85 4.48 9.05
N THR A 208 -6.51 5.76 8.82
CA THR A 208 -5.69 6.54 9.77
C THR A 208 -6.38 6.70 11.13
N ALA A 209 -7.70 6.94 11.14
CA ALA A 209 -8.44 7.12 12.38
C ALA A 209 -8.69 5.81 13.17
N SER A 210 -8.07 4.71 12.78
CA SER A 210 -8.23 3.41 13.42
C SER A 210 -6.90 2.64 13.47
N PHE A 211 -6.88 1.45 12.94
CA PHE A 211 -5.77 0.50 13.09
C PHE A 211 -4.41 1.03 12.65
N ALA A 212 -4.36 1.94 11.64
CA ALA A 212 -3.07 2.45 11.15
C ALA A 212 -2.32 3.32 12.18
N MET A 213 -3.00 3.83 13.22
CA MET A 213 -2.40 4.61 14.31
C MET A 213 -2.43 3.89 15.66
N LEU A 214 -2.70 2.58 15.65
CA LEU A 214 -2.76 1.74 16.85
C LEU A 214 -1.56 0.78 16.98
N GLY A 215 -0.50 1.00 16.20
CA GLY A 215 0.72 0.21 16.33
C GLY A 215 1.44 0.48 17.65
N ASP A 216 2.11 -0.54 18.20
CA ASP A 216 3.11 -0.33 19.25
C ASP A 216 4.28 0.50 18.72
N LEU A 217 4.47 0.49 17.41
CA LEU A 217 5.41 1.33 16.68
C LEU A 217 4.76 1.78 15.36
N ASN A 218 4.60 3.10 15.19
CA ASN A 218 4.03 3.73 14.00
C ASN A 218 5.14 4.32 13.13
N ILE A 219 5.47 3.65 12.03
CA ILE A 219 6.54 4.03 11.11
C ILE A 219 5.92 4.55 9.81
N ALA A 220 6.43 5.66 9.28
CA ALA A 220 5.99 6.15 7.98
C ALA A 220 7.13 6.17 6.94
N GLU A 221 6.77 6.02 5.66
CA GLU A 221 7.68 6.33 4.56
C GLU A 221 7.83 7.86 4.41
N PRO A 222 9.02 8.36 3.97
CA PRO A 222 9.25 9.78 3.74
C PRO A 222 8.23 10.41 2.80
N GLY A 223 7.72 11.57 3.18
CA GLY A 223 6.77 12.36 2.40
C GLY A 223 5.36 11.75 2.27
N ALA A 224 5.05 10.67 2.99
CA ALA A 224 3.73 10.04 2.95
C ALA A 224 2.63 11.00 3.45
N LEU A 225 1.52 11.07 2.72
CA LEU A 225 0.33 11.79 3.16
C LEU A 225 -0.46 10.92 4.14
N ILE A 226 -0.56 11.39 5.38
CA ILE A 226 -1.21 10.67 6.46
C ILE A 226 -2.14 11.63 7.19
N GLY A 227 -3.42 11.28 7.29
CA GLY A 227 -4.38 12.13 7.98
C GLY A 227 -5.82 11.66 7.82
N PHE A 228 -6.74 12.20 8.64
CA PHE A 228 -8.15 11.82 8.55
C PHE A 228 -8.81 12.47 7.33
N ALA A 229 -8.96 13.77 7.31
CA ALA A 229 -9.46 14.48 6.15
C ALA A 229 -8.31 14.87 5.21
N GLY A 230 -8.51 14.69 3.90
CA GLY A 230 -7.50 15.11 2.92
C GLY A 230 -7.29 16.63 2.93
N PRO A 231 -6.09 17.14 2.59
CA PRO A 231 -5.76 18.57 2.61
C PRO A 231 -6.77 19.44 1.87
N ARG A 232 -7.22 19.01 0.69
CA ARG A 232 -8.22 19.72 -0.12
C ARG A 232 -9.54 19.93 0.63
N VAL A 233 -10.02 18.91 1.35
CA VAL A 233 -11.26 18.99 2.11
C VAL A 233 -11.13 19.99 3.27
N ILE A 234 -9.99 19.94 3.96
CA ILE A 234 -9.69 20.87 5.06
C ILE A 234 -9.67 22.30 4.52
N GLU A 235 -8.88 22.59 3.50
CA GLU A 235 -8.76 23.93 2.90
C GLU A 235 -10.10 24.48 2.44
N GLN A 236 -10.95 23.65 1.83
CA GLN A 236 -12.29 24.07 1.41
C GLN A 236 -13.20 24.36 2.60
N THR A 237 -13.06 23.62 3.68
CA THR A 237 -13.88 23.77 4.88
C THR A 237 -13.50 25.02 5.67
N ILE A 238 -12.21 25.22 5.94
CA ILE A 238 -11.72 26.36 6.72
C ILE A 238 -11.47 27.61 5.85
N ARG A 239 -11.53 27.47 4.53
CA ARG A 239 -11.27 28.52 3.53
C ARG A 239 -9.88 29.18 3.66
N GLN A 240 -8.90 28.40 4.08
CA GLN A 240 -7.51 28.83 4.25
C GLN A 240 -6.58 27.80 3.61
N LYS A 241 -5.41 28.24 3.16
CA LYS A 241 -4.35 27.35 2.69
C LYS A 241 -3.65 26.70 3.88
N LEU A 242 -3.36 25.42 3.76
CA LEU A 242 -2.62 24.69 4.77
C LEU A 242 -1.11 25.02 4.68
N PRO A 243 -0.39 24.96 5.81
CA PRO A 243 1.04 25.13 5.82
C PRO A 243 1.74 24.14 4.89
N PRO A 244 2.90 24.49 4.30
CA PRO A 244 3.72 23.54 3.56
C PRO A 244 4.06 22.33 4.42
N GLY A 245 3.94 21.13 3.84
CA GLY A 245 4.25 19.87 4.54
C GLY A 245 3.16 19.38 5.50
N PHE A 246 2.06 20.09 5.65
CA PHE A 246 0.95 19.66 6.51
C PHE A 246 0.48 18.23 6.16
N GLN A 247 0.27 17.41 7.18
CA GLN A 247 -0.08 15.98 7.07
C GLN A 247 0.96 15.10 6.34
N ARG A 248 2.18 15.58 6.13
CA ARG A 248 3.27 14.72 5.68
C ARG A 248 3.92 14.01 6.85
N SER A 249 4.54 12.87 6.58
CA SER A 249 5.17 12.03 7.61
C SER A 249 6.15 12.80 8.50
N GLU A 250 6.95 13.72 7.93
CA GLU A 250 7.91 14.54 8.66
C GLU A 250 7.18 15.49 9.64
N PHE A 251 6.12 16.15 9.17
CA PHE A 251 5.28 17.00 10.01
C PHE A 251 4.66 16.21 11.17
N LEU A 252 4.17 15.00 10.91
CA LEU A 252 3.54 14.16 11.92
C LEU A 252 4.55 13.64 12.95
N LEU A 253 5.78 13.36 12.52
CA LEU A 253 6.87 12.99 13.42
C LEU A 253 7.21 14.14 14.37
N GLU A 254 7.35 15.37 13.85
CA GLU A 254 7.61 16.57 14.67
C GLU A 254 6.50 16.85 15.68
N HIS A 255 5.26 16.43 15.39
CA HIS A 255 4.09 16.62 16.28
C HIS A 255 3.79 15.38 17.15
N GLY A 256 4.68 14.39 17.19
CA GLY A 256 4.54 13.24 18.08
C GLY A 256 3.47 12.23 17.69
N MET A 257 3.01 12.25 16.44
CA MET A 257 2.04 11.28 15.92
C MET A 257 2.69 10.04 15.30
N LEU A 258 3.97 10.07 15.04
CA LEU A 258 4.77 8.96 14.51
C LEU A 258 6.00 8.74 15.38
N ASP A 259 6.47 7.52 15.42
CA ASP A 259 7.69 7.15 16.14
C ASP A 259 8.92 7.28 15.23
N ALA A 260 8.76 7.07 13.92
CA ALA A 260 9.85 7.18 12.96
C ALA A 260 9.37 7.47 11.54
N VAL A 261 10.21 8.16 10.77
CA VAL A 261 10.12 8.25 9.30
C VAL A 261 11.32 7.50 8.73
N VAL A 262 11.05 6.41 8.00
CA VAL A 262 12.08 5.47 7.57
C VAL A 262 11.98 5.24 6.06
N SER A 263 13.10 5.41 5.34
CA SER A 263 13.17 5.09 3.92
C SER A 263 12.86 3.61 3.68
N ARG A 264 12.17 3.31 2.59
CA ARG A 264 11.87 1.94 2.17
C ARG A 264 13.11 1.05 2.11
N LYS A 265 14.25 1.61 1.74
CA LYS A 265 15.52 0.90 1.69
C LYS A 265 16.00 0.41 3.06
N GLU A 266 15.65 1.15 4.11
CA GLU A 266 16.02 0.87 5.50
C GLU A 266 14.90 0.23 6.32
N LEU A 267 13.69 0.10 5.72
CA LEU A 267 12.51 -0.31 6.47
C LEU A 267 12.62 -1.74 7.02
N LYS A 268 13.08 -2.70 6.20
CA LYS A 268 13.28 -4.08 6.62
C LYS A 268 14.26 -4.21 7.78
N PRO A 269 15.51 -3.69 7.69
CA PRO A 269 16.44 -3.75 8.82
C PRO A 269 15.98 -2.94 10.03
N TYR A 270 15.25 -1.84 9.84
CA TYR A 270 14.67 -1.07 10.94
C TYR A 270 13.64 -1.88 11.73
N ILE A 271 12.68 -2.51 11.04
CA ILE A 271 11.68 -3.37 11.66
C ILE A 271 12.33 -4.57 12.35
N ALA A 272 13.34 -5.20 11.73
CA ALA A 272 14.06 -6.31 12.35
C ALA A 272 14.64 -5.92 13.70
N ARG A 273 15.36 -4.79 13.77
CA ARG A 273 15.93 -4.28 15.03
C ARG A 273 14.84 -3.94 16.06
N ALA A 274 13.75 -3.33 15.64
CA ALA A 274 12.62 -3.02 16.53
C ALA A 274 12.06 -4.29 17.17
N LEU A 275 11.84 -5.34 16.36
CA LEU A 275 11.36 -6.63 16.84
C LEU A 275 12.35 -7.34 17.77
N ASP A 276 13.65 -7.13 17.61
CA ASP A 276 14.65 -7.68 18.53
C ASP A 276 14.54 -7.09 19.95
N PHE A 277 14.05 -5.84 20.07
CA PHE A 277 13.75 -5.23 21.37
C PHE A 277 12.37 -5.62 21.92
N MET A 278 11.37 -5.75 21.03
CA MET A 278 9.97 -5.99 21.45
C MET A 278 9.68 -7.45 21.78
N VAL A 279 10.36 -8.38 21.10
CA VAL A 279 10.16 -9.81 21.31
C VAL A 279 11.33 -10.33 22.14
N ALA A 280 11.07 -10.63 23.42
CA ALA A 280 12.07 -11.25 24.26
C ALA A 280 12.60 -12.51 23.56
N THR A 281 13.92 -12.58 23.38
CA THR A 281 14.57 -13.82 22.98
C THR A 281 14.24 -14.87 24.05
N ALA A 282 13.54 -15.94 23.64
CA ALA A 282 13.41 -17.09 24.51
C ALA A 282 14.83 -17.56 24.87
N ALA A 283 15.20 -17.41 26.14
CA ALA A 283 16.46 -17.83 26.69
C ALA A 283 16.58 -19.36 26.71
#